data_b51a38a997a57bd5d0a9e97988e35719
#
_entry.id   b51a38a997a57bd5d0a9e97988e35719
#
_cell.length_a   1.000
_cell.length_b   1.000
_cell.length_c   1.000
_cell.angle_alpha   90.00
_cell.angle_beta   90.00
_cell.angle_gamma   90.00
#
_symmetry.space_group_name_H-M   'P 1'
#
loop_
_entity.id
_entity.type
_entity.pdbx_description
1 polymer ?
#
loop_
_entity_poly.entity_id
_entity_poly.type
_entity_poly.pdbx_seq_one_letter_code
_entity_poly.pdbx_strand_id
1 'polypeptide(L)'
;MTDDRRSDDRAGYPPPAVTAAVLAIAAVVFAVVAVVMIVETSSRAFASYTPLQATVVDEHSEQLMVADRRGNRTETVRVVTVELPDGALTDLRSEDLEIGSTATVYLDGSGAAYETPPEPPGVLEWVLCAAAVAASVALAVLAVRSVRRVRAPT
;
A
#
# COMPACT_ATOMS: atom_id res chain seq x y z
N MET A 1 -6.94 23.69 -62.26
CA MET A 1 -5.84 22.82 -61.73
C MET A 1 -5.82 23.09 -60.23
N THR A 2 -6.70 22.43 -59.55
CA THR A 2 -7.06 22.71 -58.16
C THR A 2 -6.35 21.73 -57.22
N ASP A 3 -5.71 22.29 -56.29
CA ASP A 3 -4.82 21.72 -55.26
C ASP A 3 -5.62 20.91 -54.25
N ASP A 4 -5.65 19.57 -54.48
CA ASP A 4 -6.39 18.59 -53.65
C ASP A 4 -5.43 17.82 -52.75
N ARG A 5 -4.52 18.53 -52.06
CA ARG A 5 -3.50 17.94 -51.17
C ARG A 5 -3.65 18.33 -49.71
N ARG A 6 -4.85 18.53 -49.19
CA ARG A 6 -5.05 18.98 -47.79
C ARG A 6 -5.96 18.08 -46.95
N SER A 7 -6.06 16.79 -47.18
CA SER A 7 -6.98 15.93 -46.41
C SER A 7 -6.37 14.80 -45.63
N ASP A 8 -5.06 14.54 -45.68
CA ASP A 8 -4.48 13.32 -45.07
C ASP A 8 -3.74 13.50 -43.74
N ASP A 9 -3.64 14.72 -43.20
CA ASP A 9 -2.88 14.94 -41.95
C ASP A 9 -3.73 14.88 -40.66
N ARG A 10 -4.94 14.31 -40.72
CA ARG A 10 -5.72 14.00 -39.51
C ARG A 10 -5.60 12.55 -39.08
N ALA A 11 -4.44 11.95 -39.23
CA ALA A 11 -4.11 10.74 -38.46
C ALA A 11 -4.13 11.12 -36.98
N GLY A 12 -5.18 10.68 -36.25
CA GLY A 12 -5.40 11.05 -34.85
C GLY A 12 -4.15 10.79 -34.03
N TYR A 13 -3.53 11.84 -33.57
CA TYR A 13 -2.38 11.75 -32.64
C TYR A 13 -2.94 11.59 -31.20
N PRO A 14 -2.46 10.63 -30.41
CA PRO A 14 -1.34 9.71 -30.63
C PRO A 14 -1.73 8.46 -31.44
N PRO A 15 -0.74 7.79 -32.10
CA PRO A 15 -0.99 6.54 -32.84
C PRO A 15 -1.67 5.50 -31.95
N PRO A 16 -2.65 4.73 -32.47
CA PRO A 16 -3.42 3.79 -31.65
C PRO A 16 -2.58 2.70 -30.98
N ALA A 17 -1.44 2.35 -31.55
CA ALA A 17 -0.47 1.42 -30.95
C ALA A 17 0.16 2.01 -29.68
N VAL A 18 0.51 3.29 -29.69
CA VAL A 18 1.07 3.99 -28.52
C VAL A 18 0.01 4.10 -27.42
N THR A 19 -1.23 4.46 -27.79
CA THR A 19 -2.36 4.51 -26.85
C THR A 19 -2.60 3.14 -26.19
N ALA A 20 -2.55 2.06 -26.98
CA ALA A 20 -2.71 0.71 -26.45
C ALA A 20 -1.58 0.33 -25.47
N ALA A 21 -0.33 0.69 -25.80
CA ALA A 21 0.81 0.42 -24.93
C ALA A 21 0.72 1.19 -23.60
N VAL A 22 0.37 2.48 -23.65
CA VAL A 22 0.19 3.30 -22.45
C VAL A 22 -0.92 2.75 -21.57
N LEU A 23 -2.08 2.39 -22.15
CA LEU A 23 -3.19 1.79 -21.40
C LEU A 23 -2.81 0.44 -20.79
N ALA A 24 -2.02 -0.39 -21.50
CA ALA A 24 -1.56 -1.67 -20.97
C ALA A 24 -0.62 -1.47 -19.77
N ILE A 25 0.34 -0.55 -19.86
CA ILE A 25 1.24 -0.21 -18.76
C ILE A 25 0.44 0.31 -17.56
N ALA A 26 -0.47 1.25 -17.80
CA ALA A 26 -1.32 1.79 -16.74
C ALA A 26 -2.15 0.67 -16.07
N ALA A 27 -2.73 -0.25 -16.84
CA ALA A 27 -3.48 -1.39 -16.30
C ALA A 27 -2.61 -2.27 -15.39
N VAL A 28 -1.36 -2.54 -15.77
CA VAL A 28 -0.43 -3.32 -14.94
C VAL A 28 -0.08 -2.58 -13.64
N VAL A 29 0.21 -1.28 -13.72
CA VAL A 29 0.51 -0.47 -12.53
C VAL A 29 -0.68 -0.49 -11.55
N PHE A 30 -1.90 -0.26 -12.04
CA PHE A 30 -3.09 -0.32 -11.20
C PHE A 30 -3.35 -1.72 -10.64
N ALA A 31 -3.05 -2.79 -11.39
CA ALA A 31 -3.16 -4.16 -10.90
C ALA A 31 -2.20 -4.42 -9.74
N VAL A 32 -0.94 -4.00 -9.87
CA VAL A 32 0.06 -4.13 -8.79
C VAL A 32 -0.38 -3.36 -7.54
N VAL A 33 -0.81 -2.11 -7.71
CA VAL A 33 -1.33 -1.29 -6.59
C VAL A 33 -2.53 -1.97 -5.92
N ALA A 34 -3.48 -2.49 -6.72
CA ALA A 34 -4.64 -3.20 -6.19
C ALA A 34 -4.25 -4.43 -5.37
N VAL A 35 -3.30 -5.24 -5.86
CA VAL A 35 -2.81 -6.42 -5.14
C VAL A 35 -2.17 -6.03 -3.82
N VAL A 36 -1.29 -5.03 -3.80
CA VAL A 36 -0.63 -4.55 -2.57
C VAL A 36 -1.68 -4.06 -1.57
N MET A 37 -2.63 -3.23 -2.00
CA MET A 37 -3.71 -2.72 -1.14
C MET A 37 -4.57 -3.85 -0.57
N ILE A 38 -4.94 -4.85 -1.39
CA ILE A 38 -5.75 -5.98 -0.93
C ILE A 38 -4.98 -6.82 0.09
N VAL A 39 -3.72 -7.12 -0.16
CA VAL A 39 -2.88 -7.90 0.77
C VAL A 39 -2.75 -7.17 2.09
N GLU A 40 -2.43 -5.89 2.09
CA GLU A 40 -2.29 -5.08 3.29
C GLU A 40 -3.62 -4.93 4.06
N THR A 41 -4.71 -4.62 3.37
CA THR A 41 -6.04 -4.50 3.98
C THR A 41 -6.51 -5.84 4.56
N SER A 42 -6.30 -6.94 3.82
CA SER A 42 -6.67 -8.28 4.30
C SER A 42 -5.83 -8.71 5.49
N SER A 43 -4.51 -8.47 5.48
CA SER A 43 -3.64 -8.84 6.61
C SER A 43 -4.08 -8.14 7.89
N ARG A 44 -4.46 -6.85 7.84
CA ARG A 44 -5.01 -6.12 8.99
C ARG A 44 -6.42 -6.60 9.38
N ALA A 45 -7.26 -6.94 8.41
CA ALA A 45 -8.63 -7.42 8.67
C ALA A 45 -8.66 -8.78 9.39
N PHE A 46 -7.71 -9.65 9.09
CA PHE A 46 -7.62 -11.01 9.64
C PHE A 46 -6.52 -11.17 10.70
N ALA A 47 -5.85 -10.07 11.08
CA ALA A 47 -4.89 -10.11 12.16
C ALA A 47 -5.57 -10.48 13.48
N SER A 48 -5.01 -11.45 14.18
CA SER A 48 -5.41 -11.82 15.53
C SER A 48 -4.36 -11.32 16.51
N TYR A 49 -4.81 -10.59 17.53
CA TYR A 49 -3.93 -10.06 18.57
C TYR A 49 -4.20 -10.78 19.87
N THR A 50 -3.14 -11.34 20.48
CA THR A 50 -3.23 -12.01 21.78
C THR A 50 -2.78 -11.05 22.87
N PRO A 51 -3.66 -10.65 23.81
CA PRO A 51 -3.26 -9.80 24.92
C PRO A 51 -2.42 -10.58 25.91
N LEU A 52 -1.28 -10.04 26.31
CA LEU A 52 -0.37 -10.61 27.31
C LEU A 52 0.05 -9.51 28.29
N GLN A 53 0.32 -9.89 29.54
CA GLN A 53 0.95 -9.00 30.51
C GLN A 53 2.46 -9.08 30.31
N ALA A 54 3.10 -7.92 30.08
CA ALA A 54 4.54 -7.84 29.89
C ALA A 54 5.11 -6.81 30.85
N THR A 55 6.37 -6.98 31.24
CA THR A 55 7.10 -6.06 32.12
C THR A 55 8.12 -5.29 31.28
N VAL A 56 8.15 -3.99 31.42
CA VAL A 56 9.14 -3.13 30.74
C VAL A 56 10.49 -3.33 31.44
N VAL A 57 11.49 -3.80 30.70
CA VAL A 57 12.82 -4.11 31.25
C VAL A 57 13.90 -3.16 30.79
N ASP A 58 13.75 -2.52 29.65
CA ASP A 58 14.74 -1.58 29.10
C ASP A 58 14.07 -0.52 28.22
N GLU A 59 14.77 0.58 27.95
CA GLU A 59 14.34 1.59 27.00
C GLU A 59 15.52 2.10 26.15
N HIS A 60 15.24 2.37 24.89
CA HIS A 60 16.21 3.01 24.01
C HIS A 60 15.51 3.92 23.00
N SER A 61 16.29 4.72 22.30
CA SER A 61 15.77 5.62 21.27
C SER A 61 16.24 5.18 19.90
N GLU A 62 15.31 5.06 18.96
CA GLU A 62 15.61 4.81 17.56
C GLU A 62 15.42 6.07 16.72
N GLN A 63 16.30 6.24 15.73
CA GLN A 63 16.16 7.29 14.74
C GLN A 63 15.50 6.72 13.49
N LEU A 64 14.29 7.18 13.22
CA LEU A 64 13.55 6.82 12.01
C LEU A 64 13.62 7.93 10.97
N MET A 65 13.92 7.55 9.73
CA MET A 65 13.88 8.47 8.61
C MET A 65 12.46 8.54 8.08
N VAL A 66 11.77 9.66 8.32
CA VAL A 66 10.40 9.89 7.84
C VAL A 66 10.45 10.72 6.58
N ALA A 67 9.90 10.18 5.50
CA ALA A 67 9.74 10.91 4.24
C ALA A 67 8.52 11.83 4.35
N ASP A 68 8.74 13.15 4.30
CA ASP A 68 7.67 14.15 4.24
C ASP A 68 7.72 14.88 2.89
N ARG A 69 6.63 15.56 2.53
CA ARG A 69 6.52 16.38 1.30
C ARG A 69 7.60 17.47 1.18
N ARG A 70 8.26 17.82 2.29
CA ARG A 70 9.34 18.81 2.37
C ARG A 70 10.74 18.22 2.38
N GLY A 71 10.88 16.88 2.30
CA GLY A 71 12.16 16.17 2.34
C GLY A 71 12.19 15.11 3.44
N ASN A 72 13.29 14.36 3.51
CA ASN A 72 13.50 13.37 4.57
C ASN A 72 13.88 14.11 5.87
N ARG A 73 13.17 13.83 6.95
CA ARG A 73 13.57 14.26 8.30
C ARG A 73 13.82 13.04 9.17
N THR A 74 14.73 13.15 10.10
CA THR A 74 14.96 12.16 11.12
C THR A 74 14.06 12.47 12.32
N GLU A 75 13.30 11.48 12.74
CA GLU A 75 12.46 11.52 13.94
C GLU A 75 13.01 10.52 14.96
N THR A 76 13.17 10.96 16.20
CA THR A 76 13.59 10.07 17.29
C THR A 76 12.33 9.49 17.92
N VAL A 77 12.23 8.17 17.92
CA VAL A 77 11.12 7.44 18.51
C VAL A 77 11.63 6.67 19.72
N ARG A 78 10.89 6.74 20.83
CA ARG A 78 11.17 5.96 22.03
C ARG A 78 10.68 4.54 21.84
N VAL A 79 11.56 3.57 22.10
CA VAL A 79 11.29 2.14 22.04
C VAL A 79 11.58 1.56 23.42
N VAL A 80 10.66 0.77 23.93
CA VAL A 80 10.82 0.05 25.18
C VAL A 80 10.90 -1.45 24.90
N THR A 81 11.81 -2.12 25.57
CA THR A 81 11.92 -3.59 25.52
C THR A 81 11.07 -4.17 26.63
N VAL A 82 10.15 -5.04 26.28
CA VAL A 82 9.26 -5.71 27.23
C VAL A 82 9.57 -7.19 27.32
N GLU A 83 9.53 -7.73 28.53
CA GLU A 83 9.65 -9.14 28.82
C GLU A 83 8.26 -9.76 28.92
N LEU A 84 8.04 -10.78 28.09
CA LEU A 84 6.80 -11.55 28.04
C LEU A 84 6.76 -12.62 29.14
N PRO A 85 5.60 -13.22 29.45
CA PRO A 85 5.47 -14.25 30.49
C PRO A 85 6.31 -15.51 30.25
N ASP A 86 6.72 -15.78 29.02
CA ASP A 86 7.60 -16.88 28.63
C ASP A 86 9.09 -16.53 28.70
N GLY A 87 9.44 -15.30 29.13
CA GLY A 87 10.79 -14.79 29.18
C GLY A 87 11.32 -14.25 27.84
N ALA A 88 10.52 -14.24 26.78
CA ALA A 88 10.91 -13.63 25.52
C ALA A 88 10.94 -12.11 25.64
N LEU A 89 11.92 -11.49 24.98
CA LEU A 89 12.03 -10.03 24.89
C LEU A 89 11.51 -9.55 23.53
N THR A 90 10.75 -8.50 23.55
CA THR A 90 10.26 -7.87 22.32
C THR A 90 10.25 -6.35 22.46
N ASP A 91 10.46 -5.64 21.36
CA ASP A 91 10.49 -4.19 21.34
C ASP A 91 9.11 -3.63 21.01
N LEU A 92 8.75 -2.56 21.70
CA LEU A 92 7.47 -1.89 21.61
C LEU A 92 7.69 -0.38 21.54
N ARG A 93 7.02 0.29 20.62
CA ARG A 93 7.00 1.76 20.60
C ARG A 93 5.97 2.27 21.60
N SER A 94 6.46 2.99 22.60
CA SER A 94 5.61 3.64 23.60
C SER A 94 6.27 4.91 24.12
N GLU A 95 5.45 5.94 24.34
CA GLU A 95 5.88 7.17 24.98
C GLU A 95 5.61 7.16 26.49
N ASP A 96 4.65 6.34 26.93
CA ASP A 96 4.07 6.41 28.27
C ASP A 96 4.55 5.30 29.23
N LEU A 97 5.10 4.20 28.70
CA LEU A 97 5.53 3.08 29.54
C LEU A 97 6.87 3.35 30.22
N GLU A 98 6.94 3.12 31.54
CA GLU A 98 8.16 3.30 32.36
C GLU A 98 8.83 1.97 32.66
N ILE A 99 10.16 1.96 32.81
CA ILE A 99 10.93 0.77 33.19
C ILE A 99 10.43 0.23 34.53
N GLY A 100 10.20 -1.09 34.58
CA GLY A 100 9.66 -1.80 35.75
C GLY A 100 8.15 -1.78 35.85
N SER A 101 7.45 -1.04 34.96
CA SER A 101 5.98 -1.11 34.89
C SER A 101 5.51 -2.38 34.21
N THR A 102 4.29 -2.82 34.53
CA THR A 102 3.61 -3.93 33.85
C THR A 102 2.50 -3.35 32.98
N ALA A 103 2.49 -3.75 31.71
CA ALA A 103 1.51 -3.30 30.74
C ALA A 103 0.87 -4.48 29.99
N THR A 104 -0.34 -4.28 29.50
CA THR A 104 -0.95 -5.21 28.56
C THR A 104 -0.41 -4.91 27.17
N VAL A 105 0.26 -5.88 26.55
CA VAL A 105 0.75 -5.81 25.18
C VAL A 105 -0.01 -6.79 24.30
N TYR A 106 -0.17 -6.45 23.06
CA TYR A 106 -0.88 -7.26 22.06
C TYR A 106 0.12 -7.82 21.07
N LEU A 107 0.31 -9.15 21.05
CA LEU A 107 1.15 -9.82 20.07
C LEU A 107 0.33 -10.22 18.85
N ASP A 108 0.86 -9.93 17.68
CA ASP A 108 0.33 -10.48 16.43
C ASP A 108 0.89 -11.87 16.13
N GLY A 109 0.39 -12.52 15.07
CA GLY A 109 0.85 -13.85 14.65
C GLY A 109 2.31 -13.91 14.19
N SER A 110 2.99 -12.78 14.00
CA SER A 110 4.43 -12.68 13.67
C SER A 110 5.31 -12.48 14.91
N GLY A 111 4.71 -12.25 16.08
CA GLY A 111 5.40 -11.93 17.32
C GLY A 111 5.71 -10.45 17.51
N ALA A 112 5.20 -9.57 16.65
CA ALA A 112 5.31 -8.14 16.85
C ALA A 112 4.37 -7.68 17.99
N ALA A 113 4.87 -6.82 18.87
CA ALA A 113 4.14 -6.30 20.01
C ALA A 113 3.57 -4.90 19.74
N TYR A 114 2.37 -4.67 20.23
CA TYR A 114 1.66 -3.39 20.14
C TYR A 114 1.11 -3.02 21.50
N GLU A 115 1.17 -1.75 21.87
CA GLU A 115 0.50 -1.21 23.05
C GLU A 115 -1.02 -1.15 22.83
N THR A 116 -1.43 -0.78 21.64
CA THR A 116 -2.82 -0.79 21.20
C THR A 116 -2.90 -1.51 19.86
N PRO A 117 -3.76 -2.51 19.70
CA PRO A 117 -3.87 -3.22 18.43
C PRO A 117 -4.28 -2.25 17.32
N PRO A 118 -3.68 -2.34 16.13
CA PRO A 118 -4.07 -1.53 14.99
C PRO A 118 -5.57 -1.68 14.67
N GLU A 119 -6.21 -0.57 14.34
CA GLU A 119 -7.62 -0.59 13.98
C GLU A 119 -7.87 -1.47 12.74
N PRO A 120 -8.95 -2.26 12.75
CA PRO A 120 -9.35 -3.02 11.57
C PRO A 120 -9.67 -2.08 10.40
N PRO A 121 -9.43 -2.51 9.16
CA PRO A 121 -9.66 -1.66 8.00
C PRO A 121 -11.13 -1.25 7.89
N GLY A 122 -11.34 0.03 7.66
CA GLY A 122 -12.67 0.60 7.48
C GLY A 122 -13.27 0.32 6.10
N VAL A 123 -14.57 0.61 5.96
CA VAL A 123 -15.30 0.45 4.69
C VAL A 123 -14.63 1.21 3.54
N LEU A 124 -14.09 2.40 3.80
CA LEU A 124 -13.42 3.21 2.79
C LEU A 124 -12.22 2.50 2.16
N GLU A 125 -11.41 1.80 2.95
CA GLU A 125 -10.25 1.06 2.46
C GLU A 125 -10.66 -0.06 1.51
N TRP A 126 -11.72 -0.80 1.84
CA TRP A 126 -12.30 -1.81 0.95
C TRP A 126 -12.86 -1.23 -0.34
N VAL A 127 -13.52 -0.06 -0.27
CA VAL A 127 -14.00 0.65 -1.46
C VAL A 127 -12.84 1.06 -2.36
N LEU A 128 -11.73 1.56 -1.79
CA LEU A 128 -10.54 1.90 -2.55
C LEU A 128 -9.89 0.69 -3.22
N CYS A 129 -9.82 -0.46 -2.52
CA CYS A 129 -9.37 -1.71 -3.11
C CYS A 129 -10.24 -2.11 -4.31
N ALA A 130 -11.55 -2.08 -4.15
CA ALA A 130 -12.49 -2.40 -5.22
C ALA A 130 -12.38 -1.43 -6.42
N ALA A 131 -12.21 -0.13 -6.15
CA ALA A 131 -12.02 0.88 -7.18
C ALA A 131 -10.72 0.67 -7.96
N ALA A 132 -9.61 0.32 -7.29
CA ALA A 132 -8.34 0.03 -7.93
C ALA A 132 -8.42 -1.20 -8.85
N VAL A 133 -9.11 -2.27 -8.43
CA VAL A 133 -9.38 -3.45 -9.26
C VAL A 133 -10.23 -3.07 -10.47
N ALA A 134 -11.32 -2.33 -10.27
CA ALA A 134 -12.20 -1.90 -11.36
C ALA A 134 -11.48 -1.03 -12.39
N ALA A 135 -10.63 -0.11 -11.93
CA ALA A 135 -9.80 0.73 -12.80
C ALA A 135 -8.82 -0.11 -13.63
N SER A 136 -8.13 -1.07 -13.00
CA SER A 136 -7.23 -1.99 -13.69
C SER A 136 -7.94 -2.76 -14.81
N VAL A 137 -9.09 -3.37 -14.50
CA VAL A 137 -9.90 -4.12 -15.48
C VAL A 137 -10.38 -3.22 -16.61
N ALA A 138 -10.89 -2.02 -16.31
CA ALA A 138 -11.34 -1.06 -17.31
C ALA A 138 -10.21 -0.67 -18.28
N LEU A 139 -9.02 -0.36 -17.74
CA LEU A 139 -7.84 -0.02 -18.54
C LEU A 139 -7.39 -1.20 -19.42
N ALA A 140 -7.38 -2.41 -18.88
CA ALA A 140 -7.05 -3.61 -19.65
C ALA A 140 -8.03 -3.83 -20.82
N VAL A 141 -9.34 -3.68 -20.58
CA VAL A 141 -10.36 -3.78 -21.64
C VAL A 141 -10.17 -2.71 -22.71
N LEU A 142 -9.88 -1.47 -22.32
CA LEU A 142 -9.59 -0.39 -23.26
C LEU A 142 -8.34 -0.65 -24.08
N ALA A 143 -7.27 -1.17 -23.47
CA ALA A 143 -6.05 -1.55 -24.16
C ALA A 143 -6.34 -2.63 -25.24
N VAL A 144 -7.06 -3.69 -24.87
CA VAL A 144 -7.44 -4.77 -25.81
C VAL A 144 -8.29 -4.24 -26.97
N ARG A 145 -9.28 -3.37 -26.67
CA ARG A 145 -10.11 -2.73 -27.70
C ARG A 145 -9.27 -1.89 -28.66
N SER A 146 -8.30 -1.13 -28.15
CA SER A 146 -7.40 -0.32 -28.97
C SER A 146 -6.54 -1.19 -29.91
N VAL A 147 -6.00 -2.30 -29.43
CA VAL A 147 -5.25 -3.26 -30.26
C VAL A 147 -6.12 -3.87 -31.37
N ARG A 148 -7.37 -4.25 -31.04
CA ARG A 148 -8.29 -4.84 -32.02
C ARG A 148 -8.64 -3.89 -33.15
N ARG A 149 -8.80 -2.59 -32.86
CA ARG A 149 -9.05 -1.56 -33.87
C ARG A 149 -7.88 -1.38 -34.85
N VAL A 150 -6.64 -1.57 -34.38
CA VAL A 150 -5.43 -1.53 -35.25
C VAL A 150 -5.36 -2.72 -36.21
N ARG A 151 -5.88 -3.88 -35.79
CA ARG A 151 -5.82 -5.12 -36.55
C ARG A 151 -7.00 -5.36 -37.48
N ALA A 152 -8.07 -4.57 -37.42
CA ALA A 152 -9.19 -4.70 -38.33
C ALA A 152 -8.75 -4.23 -39.74
N PRO A 153 -8.69 -5.12 -40.76
CA PRO A 153 -8.38 -4.71 -42.13
C PRO A 153 -9.57 -3.87 -42.65
N THR A 154 -9.24 -2.73 -43.25
CA THR A 154 -10.17 -1.94 -44.07
C THR A 154 -10.48 -2.64 -45.39
#